data_e3f49e2ce890420a13c0f40714e53e10
#
_entry.id   e3f49e2ce890420a13c0f40714e53e10
#
_cell.length_a   1.000
_cell.length_b   1.000
_cell.length_c   1.000
_cell.angle_alpha   90.00
_cell.angle_beta   90.00
_cell.angle_gamma   90.00
#
_symmetry.space_group_name_H-M   'P 1'
#
loop_
_entity.id
_entity.type
_entity.pdbx_description
1 polymer ?
#
loop_
_entity_poly.entity_id
_entity_poly.type
_entity_poly.pdbx_seq_one_letter_code
_entity_poly.pdbx_strand_id
1 'polypeptide(L)'
;MDVFNRKAMEMMTSPAEREAFDITQEKDAVRERFAMHPWGQQAILARRLVERGVPWVTVVMENPYGVGGIPWLKEGVYNWDSHAVNCHIFKDAKVRFPLYDQVITAMIEDLYARGLDKRVLLVVTGEFGRTPRLTVRPGSRTKVDQPGRDHWPRANFAFLAGGSMNHGQIIGSTDKHGNEPVDRPVKFQEVFATLYHCLGLDATNTTVKDHQGRPHYLVDAGSRPMRELVG
;
A
#
# COMPACT_ATOMS: atom_id res chain seq x y z
N MET A 1 -23.55 15.69 16.83
CA MET A 1 -22.72 15.22 15.69
C MET A 1 -21.27 15.51 16.08
N ASP A 2 -20.41 14.50 16.12
CA ASP A 2 -19.01 14.72 16.45
C ASP A 2 -18.25 15.44 15.32
N VAL A 3 -17.02 15.85 15.60
CA VAL A 3 -16.19 16.62 14.66
C VAL A 3 -15.97 15.86 13.36
N PHE A 4 -15.82 14.54 13.46
CA PHE A 4 -15.55 13.69 12.30
C PHE A 4 -16.76 13.55 11.39
N ASN A 5 -17.96 13.33 11.94
CA ASN A 5 -19.21 13.26 11.17
C ASN A 5 -19.51 14.58 10.47
N ARG A 6 -19.27 15.72 11.13
CA ARG A 6 -19.42 17.04 10.51
C ARG A 6 -18.45 17.20 9.34
N LYS A 7 -17.19 16.88 9.53
CA LYS A 7 -16.16 16.97 8.47
C LYS A 7 -16.47 16.05 7.30
N ALA A 8 -16.95 14.82 7.57
CA ALA A 8 -17.42 13.91 6.53
C ALA A 8 -18.60 14.49 5.74
N MET A 9 -19.56 15.10 6.41
CA MET A 9 -20.70 15.77 5.75
C MET A 9 -20.24 16.97 4.92
N GLU A 10 -19.33 17.78 5.42
CA GLU A 10 -18.71 18.89 4.67
C GLU A 10 -18.03 18.37 3.40
N MET A 11 -17.23 17.31 3.51
CA MET A 11 -16.58 16.64 2.35
C MET A 11 -17.60 16.12 1.33
N MET A 12 -18.72 15.57 1.76
CA MET A 12 -19.76 15.05 0.87
C MET A 12 -20.59 16.14 0.20
N THR A 13 -20.72 17.31 0.82
CA THR A 13 -21.59 18.39 0.36
C THR A 13 -20.86 19.53 -0.36
N SER A 14 -19.56 19.69 -0.13
CA SER A 14 -18.75 20.71 -0.79
C SER A 14 -18.62 20.44 -2.30
N PRO A 15 -18.89 21.43 -3.17
CA PRO A 15 -18.70 21.29 -4.62
C PRO A 15 -17.26 20.96 -4.99
N ALA A 16 -16.29 21.58 -4.32
CA ALA A 16 -14.86 21.37 -4.58
C ALA A 16 -14.39 19.94 -4.24
N GLU A 17 -14.93 19.38 -3.19
CA GLU A 17 -14.59 18.02 -2.78
C GLU A 17 -15.30 16.98 -3.64
N ARG A 18 -16.55 17.23 -4.05
CA ARG A 18 -17.24 16.39 -5.04
C ARG A 18 -16.50 16.35 -6.37
N GLU A 19 -15.91 17.45 -6.80
CA GLU A 19 -15.06 17.52 -7.98
C GLU A 19 -13.83 16.58 -7.87
N ALA A 20 -13.27 16.40 -6.66
CA ALA A 20 -12.17 15.47 -6.45
C ALA A 20 -12.55 14.02 -6.74
N PHE A 21 -13.80 13.62 -6.47
CA PHE A 21 -14.30 12.29 -6.77
C PHE A 21 -14.59 12.06 -8.26
N ASP A 22 -14.75 13.11 -9.04
CA ASP A 22 -14.99 13.00 -10.47
C ASP A 22 -13.68 12.80 -11.23
N ILE A 23 -13.25 11.56 -11.34
CA ILE A 23 -12.04 11.17 -12.08
C ILE A 23 -12.17 11.38 -13.60
N THR A 24 -13.37 11.67 -14.12
CA THR A 24 -13.55 11.97 -15.55
C THR A 24 -12.97 13.34 -15.94
N GLN A 25 -12.66 14.18 -14.95
CA GLN A 25 -11.91 15.42 -15.15
C GLN A 25 -10.44 15.20 -15.55
N GLU A 26 -9.92 14.01 -15.32
CA GLU A 26 -8.57 13.66 -15.79
C GLU A 26 -8.58 13.34 -17.27
N LYS A 27 -7.54 13.78 -17.97
CA LYS A 27 -7.35 13.46 -19.39
C LYS A 27 -7.25 11.94 -19.58
N ASP A 28 -7.79 11.42 -20.65
CA ASP A 28 -7.76 10.00 -20.96
C ASP A 28 -6.32 9.43 -20.94
N ALA A 29 -5.36 10.17 -21.50
CA ALA A 29 -3.95 9.77 -21.47
C ALA A 29 -3.38 9.59 -20.05
N VAL A 30 -3.84 10.38 -19.07
CA VAL A 30 -3.46 10.20 -17.67
C VAL A 30 -4.13 8.94 -17.10
N ARG A 31 -5.41 8.76 -17.37
CA ARG A 31 -6.17 7.59 -16.90
C ARG A 31 -5.61 6.28 -17.47
N GLU A 32 -5.25 6.28 -18.76
CA GLU A 32 -4.61 5.14 -19.44
C GLU A 32 -3.23 4.81 -18.85
N ARG A 33 -2.43 5.84 -18.53
CA ARG A 33 -1.11 5.68 -17.90
C ARG A 33 -1.22 4.94 -16.57
N PHE A 34 -2.24 5.26 -15.75
CA PHE A 34 -2.52 4.58 -14.50
C PHE A 34 -3.18 3.21 -14.68
N ALA A 35 -3.41 2.75 -15.88
CA ALA A 35 -4.25 1.64 -16.30
C ALA A 35 -5.77 1.94 -16.21
N MET A 36 -6.51 1.56 -17.25
CA MET A 36 -7.98 1.60 -17.28
C MET A 36 -8.58 0.41 -16.49
N HIS A 37 -8.08 0.25 -15.29
CA HIS A 37 -8.43 -0.80 -14.32
C HIS A 37 -8.79 -0.14 -12.98
N PRO A 38 -9.69 -0.71 -12.15
CA PRO A 38 -10.04 -0.13 -10.86
C PRO A 38 -8.85 0.27 -9.99
N TRP A 39 -7.76 -0.48 -9.97
CA TRP A 39 -6.56 -0.13 -9.21
C TRP A 39 -5.98 1.22 -9.64
N GLY A 40 -5.82 1.44 -10.94
CA GLY A 40 -5.30 2.69 -11.47
C GLY A 40 -6.26 3.86 -11.26
N GLN A 41 -7.56 3.63 -11.48
CA GLN A 41 -8.57 4.67 -11.29
C GLN A 41 -8.74 5.06 -9.81
N GLN A 42 -8.62 4.09 -8.89
CA GLN A 42 -8.58 4.36 -7.45
C GLN A 42 -7.30 5.10 -7.02
N ALA A 43 -6.15 4.79 -7.65
CA ALA A 43 -4.91 5.52 -7.41
C ALA A 43 -5.01 6.98 -7.85
N ILE A 44 -5.64 7.26 -8.99
CA ILE A 44 -5.95 8.63 -9.43
C ILE A 44 -6.86 9.33 -8.42
N LEU A 45 -7.92 8.66 -7.97
CA LEU A 45 -8.84 9.22 -6.97
C LEU A 45 -8.08 9.56 -5.68
N ALA A 46 -7.22 8.66 -5.19
CA ALA A 46 -6.42 8.90 -4.00
C ALA A 46 -5.53 10.15 -4.16
N ARG A 47 -4.85 10.29 -5.29
CA ARG A 47 -4.04 11.47 -5.59
C ARG A 47 -4.90 12.76 -5.59
N ARG A 48 -6.06 12.75 -6.24
CA ARG A 48 -6.97 13.91 -6.27
C ARG A 48 -7.46 14.31 -4.87
N LEU A 49 -7.75 13.32 -4.01
CA LEU A 49 -8.16 13.57 -2.63
C LEU A 49 -7.04 14.22 -1.80
N VAL A 50 -5.80 13.74 -1.91
CA VAL A 50 -4.69 14.36 -1.19
C VAL A 50 -4.34 15.75 -1.72
N GLU A 51 -4.51 16.02 -3.01
CA GLU A 51 -4.40 17.37 -3.60
C GLU A 51 -5.41 18.35 -2.97
N ARG A 52 -6.58 17.86 -2.54
CA ARG A 52 -7.63 18.64 -1.84
C ARG A 52 -7.44 18.65 -0.32
N GLY A 53 -6.32 18.16 0.18
CA GLY A 53 -5.96 18.22 1.60
C GLY A 53 -6.50 17.09 2.47
N VAL A 54 -6.95 15.98 1.87
CA VAL A 54 -7.25 14.77 2.65
C VAL A 54 -5.93 14.20 3.17
N PRO A 55 -5.73 14.14 4.49
CA PRO A 55 -4.42 13.84 5.08
C PRO A 55 -4.03 12.37 4.96
N TRP A 56 -4.98 11.47 4.74
CA TRP A 56 -4.75 10.03 4.64
C TRP A 56 -5.75 9.37 3.72
N VAL A 57 -5.25 8.62 2.75
CA VAL A 57 -6.07 7.82 1.82
C VAL A 57 -5.49 6.42 1.73
N THR A 58 -6.33 5.41 1.90
CA THR A 58 -5.95 4.01 1.73
C THR A 58 -6.57 3.45 0.46
N VAL A 59 -5.75 2.86 -0.39
CA VAL A 59 -6.17 2.14 -1.60
C VAL A 59 -5.88 0.65 -1.41
N VAL A 60 -6.89 -0.17 -1.60
CA VAL A 60 -6.74 -1.63 -1.51
C VAL A 60 -6.77 -2.23 -2.91
N MET A 61 -5.66 -2.85 -3.32
CA MET A 61 -5.49 -3.46 -4.64
C MET A 61 -5.64 -4.98 -4.50
N GLU A 62 -6.86 -5.51 -4.51
CA GLU A 62 -7.10 -6.94 -4.28
C GLU A 62 -7.34 -7.73 -5.56
N ASN A 63 -8.52 -7.56 -6.16
CA ASN A 63 -8.97 -8.37 -7.29
C ASN A 63 -8.56 -7.76 -8.63
N PRO A 64 -7.66 -8.40 -9.41
CA PRO A 64 -7.31 -7.93 -10.74
C PRO A 64 -8.24 -8.48 -11.83
N TYR A 65 -9.09 -9.47 -11.56
CA TYR A 65 -9.82 -10.25 -12.55
C TYR A 65 -11.25 -9.80 -12.74
N GLY A 66 -11.79 -10.04 -13.94
CA GLY A 66 -13.18 -9.76 -14.30
C GLY A 66 -13.51 -8.30 -14.50
N VAL A 67 -12.51 -7.41 -14.46
CA VAL A 67 -12.64 -5.96 -14.59
C VAL A 67 -11.46 -5.37 -15.38
N GLY A 68 -11.62 -4.18 -15.94
CA GLY A 68 -10.53 -3.46 -16.62
C GLY A 68 -9.91 -4.24 -17.79
N GLY A 69 -10.68 -5.09 -18.46
CA GLY A 69 -10.20 -5.90 -19.59
C GLY A 69 -9.43 -7.17 -19.21
N ILE A 70 -9.23 -7.44 -17.93
CA ILE A 70 -8.54 -8.65 -17.45
C ILE A 70 -9.56 -9.77 -17.23
N PRO A 71 -9.49 -10.87 -17.98
CA PRO A 71 -10.43 -11.98 -17.84
C PRO A 71 -10.20 -12.75 -16.54
N TRP A 72 -11.20 -13.50 -16.10
CA TRP A 72 -11.06 -14.43 -14.99
C TRP A 72 -10.03 -15.53 -15.29
N LEU A 73 -9.13 -15.73 -14.34
CA LEU A 73 -8.15 -16.81 -14.38
C LEU A 73 -8.54 -17.90 -13.38
N LYS A 74 -8.74 -19.13 -13.86
CA LYS A 74 -9.11 -20.26 -12.99
C LYS A 74 -8.04 -20.54 -11.92
N GLU A 75 -6.79 -20.34 -12.27
CA GLU A 75 -5.62 -20.50 -11.40
C GLU A 75 -5.26 -19.24 -10.63
N GLY A 76 -5.97 -18.14 -10.80
CA GLY A 76 -5.76 -16.88 -10.08
C GLY A 76 -6.46 -16.85 -8.73
N VAL A 77 -6.19 -15.83 -7.94
CA VAL A 77 -6.87 -15.56 -6.67
C VAL A 77 -7.38 -14.13 -6.65
N TYR A 78 -8.52 -13.87 -6.04
CA TYR A 78 -9.11 -12.52 -6.01
C TYR A 78 -8.38 -11.56 -5.06
N ASN A 79 -7.61 -12.08 -4.12
CA ASN A 79 -6.76 -11.33 -3.18
C ASN A 79 -5.30 -11.75 -3.33
N TRP A 80 -4.41 -11.28 -2.43
CA TRP A 80 -2.99 -11.63 -2.43
C TRP A 80 -2.67 -12.95 -1.70
N ASP A 81 -3.69 -13.76 -1.38
CA ASP A 81 -3.52 -15.01 -0.65
C ASP A 81 -3.05 -16.15 -1.54
N SER A 82 -1.76 -16.12 -1.89
CA SER A 82 -1.12 -16.98 -2.88
C SER A 82 -0.72 -18.37 -2.37
N HIS A 83 -1.50 -18.95 -1.44
CA HIS A 83 -1.35 -20.36 -1.07
C HIS A 83 -1.61 -21.29 -2.27
N ALA A 84 -0.93 -22.43 -2.29
CA ALA A 84 -1.09 -23.42 -3.34
C ALA A 84 -2.54 -23.93 -3.52
N VAL A 85 -3.33 -23.96 -2.43
CA VAL A 85 -4.74 -24.35 -2.49
C VAL A 85 -5.62 -23.29 -3.18
N ASN A 86 -5.21 -22.01 -3.18
CA ASN A 86 -5.97 -20.90 -3.72
C ASN A 86 -5.64 -20.57 -5.16
N CYS A 87 -4.36 -20.55 -5.52
CA CYS A 87 -3.91 -20.20 -6.87
C CYS A 87 -2.61 -20.89 -7.27
N HIS A 88 -2.34 -20.86 -8.56
CA HIS A 88 -1.02 -21.13 -9.10
C HIS A 88 -0.22 -19.82 -9.10
N ILE A 89 0.66 -19.63 -8.09
CA ILE A 89 1.31 -18.35 -7.82
C ILE A 89 1.96 -17.69 -9.05
N PHE A 90 2.63 -18.45 -9.91
CA PHE A 90 3.30 -17.89 -11.09
C PHE A 90 2.33 -17.46 -12.19
N LYS A 91 1.20 -18.16 -12.36
CA LYS A 91 0.17 -17.75 -13.34
C LYS A 91 -0.55 -16.50 -12.86
N ASP A 92 -0.90 -16.45 -11.57
CA ASP A 92 -1.49 -15.26 -10.94
C ASP A 92 -0.55 -14.06 -11.03
N ALA A 93 0.73 -14.25 -10.68
CA ALA A 93 1.75 -13.20 -10.70
C ALA A 93 1.95 -12.59 -12.11
N LYS A 94 1.91 -13.41 -13.17
CA LYS A 94 2.03 -12.93 -14.56
C LYS A 94 0.93 -11.95 -14.97
N VAL A 95 -0.23 -12.02 -14.35
CA VAL A 95 -1.36 -11.09 -14.60
C VAL A 95 -1.28 -9.91 -13.64
N ARG A 96 -1.04 -10.18 -12.37
CA ARG A 96 -1.13 -9.21 -11.28
C ARG A 96 0.02 -8.21 -11.27
N PHE A 97 1.27 -8.68 -11.40
CA PHE A 97 2.43 -7.81 -11.27
C PHE A 97 2.58 -6.77 -12.39
N PRO A 98 2.33 -7.06 -13.67
CA PRO A 98 2.37 -6.00 -14.68
C PRO A 98 1.39 -4.86 -14.42
N LEU A 99 0.17 -5.18 -13.95
CA LEU A 99 -0.81 -4.16 -13.57
C LEU A 99 -0.36 -3.38 -12.34
N TYR A 100 0.13 -4.09 -11.31
CA TYR A 100 0.67 -3.48 -10.10
C TYR A 100 1.81 -2.52 -10.42
N ASP A 101 2.78 -2.98 -11.23
CA ASP A 101 3.94 -2.20 -11.65
C ASP A 101 3.52 -0.93 -12.38
N GLN A 102 2.61 -1.04 -13.34
CA GLN A 102 2.07 0.10 -14.07
C GLN A 102 1.44 1.14 -13.14
N VAL A 103 0.60 0.72 -12.20
CA VAL A 103 -0.11 1.64 -11.29
C VAL A 103 0.86 2.33 -10.32
N ILE A 104 1.79 1.58 -9.72
CA ILE A 104 2.74 2.15 -8.75
C ILE A 104 3.72 3.08 -9.45
N THR A 105 4.24 2.71 -10.62
CA THR A 105 5.14 3.56 -11.40
C THR A 105 4.44 4.85 -11.81
N ALA A 106 3.22 4.76 -12.33
CA ALA A 106 2.44 5.94 -12.71
C ALA A 106 2.18 6.86 -11.51
N MET A 107 1.88 6.30 -10.33
CA MET A 107 1.66 7.07 -9.11
C MET A 107 2.92 7.84 -8.70
N ILE A 108 4.08 7.18 -8.69
CA ILE A 108 5.35 7.82 -8.34
C ILE A 108 5.66 8.96 -9.31
N GLU A 109 5.64 8.69 -10.61
CA GLU A 109 5.95 9.67 -11.64
C GLU A 109 4.99 10.86 -11.59
N ASP A 110 3.69 10.63 -11.34
CA ASP A 110 2.69 11.69 -11.24
C ASP A 110 2.91 12.57 -9.99
N LEU A 111 3.26 11.97 -8.84
CA LEU A 111 3.61 12.71 -7.63
C LEU A 111 4.79 13.67 -7.87
N TYR A 112 5.85 13.18 -8.49
CA TYR A 112 7.03 14.02 -8.81
C TYR A 112 6.73 15.05 -9.88
N ALA A 113 6.05 14.69 -10.95
CA ALA A 113 5.68 15.63 -12.03
C ALA A 113 4.78 16.77 -11.55
N ARG A 114 3.99 16.56 -10.49
CA ARG A 114 3.13 17.58 -9.88
C ARG A 114 3.80 18.34 -8.73
N GLY A 115 5.03 17.99 -8.37
CA GLY A 115 5.71 18.58 -7.21
C GLY A 115 5.06 18.24 -5.88
N LEU A 116 4.36 17.12 -5.80
CA LEU A 116 3.71 16.61 -4.59
C LEU A 116 4.67 15.80 -3.70
N ASP A 117 5.80 15.36 -4.24
CA ASP A 117 6.82 14.51 -3.59
C ASP A 117 7.30 15.05 -2.23
N LYS A 118 7.27 16.36 -2.02
CA LYS A 118 7.64 16.98 -0.74
C LYS A 118 6.55 16.96 0.32
N ARG A 119 5.29 16.79 -0.08
CA ARG A 119 4.13 16.90 0.82
C ARG A 119 3.31 15.62 0.93
N VAL A 120 3.51 14.70 0.01
CA VAL A 120 2.76 13.43 -0.06
C VAL A 120 3.75 12.30 0.04
N LEU A 121 3.51 11.40 0.99
CA LEU A 121 4.23 10.15 1.12
C LEU A 121 3.35 9.02 0.59
N LEU A 122 3.84 8.33 -0.44
CA LEU A 122 3.28 7.07 -0.92
C LEU A 122 3.91 5.92 -0.13
N VAL A 123 3.07 5.10 0.47
CA VAL A 123 3.47 3.87 1.16
C VAL A 123 2.81 2.69 0.49
N VAL A 124 3.60 1.71 0.09
CA VAL A 124 3.11 0.47 -0.52
C VAL A 124 3.65 -0.71 0.27
N THR A 125 2.77 -1.49 0.86
CA THR A 125 3.14 -2.63 1.69
C THR A 125 2.02 -3.67 1.73
N GLY A 126 2.34 -4.86 2.21
CA GLY A 126 1.38 -5.85 2.65
C GLY A 126 1.50 -6.07 4.16
N GLU A 127 0.61 -6.91 4.72
CA GLU A 127 0.58 -7.21 6.15
C GLU A 127 1.74 -8.10 6.60
N PHE A 128 2.23 -8.99 5.73
CA PHE A 128 3.39 -9.88 5.94
C PHE A 128 3.93 -10.40 4.61
N GLY A 129 5.11 -11.02 4.64
CA GLY A 129 5.71 -11.64 3.47
C GLY A 129 5.17 -13.06 3.20
N ARG A 130 5.78 -13.72 2.23
CA ARG A 130 5.46 -15.10 1.84
C ARG A 130 6.68 -15.99 2.00
N THR A 131 6.45 -17.29 2.31
CA THR A 131 7.53 -18.25 2.53
C THR A 131 8.50 -18.29 1.33
N PRO A 132 9.81 -18.31 1.57
CA PRO A 132 10.80 -18.49 0.49
C PRO A 132 10.59 -19.81 -0.24
N ARG A 133 10.21 -20.86 0.50
CA ARG A 133 9.91 -22.18 -0.04
C ARG A 133 8.53 -22.21 -0.69
N LEU A 134 8.44 -22.86 -1.86
CA LEU A 134 7.18 -23.19 -2.51
C LEU A 134 6.55 -24.42 -1.86
N THR A 135 5.25 -24.35 -1.64
CA THR A 135 4.38 -25.48 -1.29
C THR A 135 3.63 -25.91 -2.55
N VAL A 136 3.52 -27.21 -2.80
CA VAL A 136 2.73 -27.76 -3.91
C VAL A 136 1.54 -28.52 -3.32
N ARG A 137 0.33 -28.16 -3.77
CA ARG A 137 -0.93 -28.76 -3.31
C ARG A 137 -1.94 -28.80 -4.44
N PRO A 138 -2.93 -29.70 -4.41
CA PRO A 138 -4.09 -29.63 -5.30
C PRO A 138 -4.86 -28.33 -5.08
N GLY A 139 -5.08 -27.58 -6.14
CA GLY A 139 -5.86 -26.34 -6.08
C GLY A 139 -7.32 -26.63 -5.80
N SER A 140 -7.95 -25.82 -4.94
CA SER A 140 -9.37 -25.97 -4.57
C SER A 140 -10.30 -25.91 -5.78
N ARG A 141 -9.98 -25.09 -6.79
CA ARG A 141 -10.75 -24.90 -8.04
C ARG A 141 -10.23 -25.74 -9.19
N THR A 142 -8.90 -25.84 -9.34
CA THR A 142 -8.28 -26.53 -10.47
C THR A 142 -8.25 -28.04 -10.32
N LYS A 143 -8.22 -28.54 -9.08
CA LYS A 143 -8.09 -29.96 -8.71
C LYS A 143 -6.76 -30.61 -9.17
N VAL A 144 -5.79 -29.80 -9.63
CA VAL A 144 -4.46 -30.23 -10.02
C VAL A 144 -3.41 -29.61 -9.13
N ASP A 145 -2.27 -30.27 -8.98
CA ASP A 145 -1.16 -29.75 -8.20
C ASP A 145 -0.66 -28.44 -8.78
N GLN A 146 -0.53 -27.45 -7.90
CA GLN A 146 -0.05 -26.13 -8.25
C GLN A 146 0.84 -25.55 -7.14
N PRO A 147 1.85 -24.73 -7.50
CA PRO A 147 2.72 -24.11 -6.52
C PRO A 147 2.09 -22.86 -5.90
N GLY A 148 2.37 -22.66 -4.63
CA GLY A 148 2.01 -21.45 -3.87
C GLY A 148 3.03 -21.16 -2.76
N ARG A 149 2.80 -20.08 -2.02
CA ARG A 149 3.61 -19.69 -0.86
C ARG A 149 2.69 -19.40 0.32
N ASP A 150 3.11 -19.84 1.50
CA ASP A 150 2.38 -19.66 2.74
C ASP A 150 2.71 -18.29 3.37
N HIS A 151 2.02 -17.90 4.46
CA HIS A 151 2.31 -16.69 5.21
C HIS A 151 3.69 -16.75 5.86
N TRP A 152 4.43 -15.65 5.84
CA TRP A 152 5.76 -15.56 6.44
C TRP A 152 5.97 -14.21 7.14
N PRO A 153 5.55 -14.08 8.40
CA PRO A 153 5.64 -12.80 9.11
C PRO A 153 7.06 -12.38 9.50
N ARG A 154 8.05 -13.24 9.30
CA ARG A 154 9.46 -12.96 9.62
C ARG A 154 10.13 -12.01 8.65
N ALA A 155 9.65 -11.93 7.42
CA ALA A 155 10.19 -11.04 6.41
C ALA A 155 9.05 -10.41 5.61
N ASN A 156 9.13 -9.09 5.45
CA ASN A 156 8.19 -8.30 4.66
C ASN A 156 8.96 -7.15 4.01
N PHE A 157 8.27 -6.32 3.24
CA PHE A 157 8.81 -5.09 2.69
C PHE A 157 7.84 -3.95 2.86
N ALA A 158 8.35 -2.74 2.89
CA ALA A 158 7.59 -1.52 2.68
C ALA A 158 8.33 -0.67 1.64
N PHE A 159 7.62 -0.22 0.62
CA PHE A 159 8.14 0.72 -0.35
C PHE A 159 7.61 2.11 -0.02
N LEU A 160 8.49 3.11 -0.01
CA LEU A 160 8.16 4.49 0.32
C LEU A 160 8.67 5.42 -0.79
N ALA A 161 7.85 6.39 -1.19
CA ALA A 161 8.22 7.42 -2.16
C ALA A 161 7.58 8.76 -1.80
N GLY A 162 8.31 9.85 -1.95
CA GLY A 162 7.86 11.19 -1.57
C GLY A 162 8.07 11.49 -0.08
N GLY A 163 7.27 12.41 0.49
CA GLY A 163 7.33 12.78 1.91
C GLY A 163 8.62 13.51 2.34
N SER A 164 9.35 14.12 1.41
CA SER A 164 10.65 14.75 1.66
C SER A 164 11.72 13.80 2.24
N MET A 165 11.56 12.50 2.05
CA MET A 165 12.52 11.50 2.55
C MET A 165 13.76 11.40 1.67
N ASN A 166 14.83 10.83 2.22
CA ASN A 166 16.01 10.43 1.47
C ASN A 166 15.68 9.14 0.68
N HIS A 167 15.60 9.24 -0.64
CA HIS A 167 15.22 8.14 -1.52
C HIS A 167 16.40 7.43 -2.18
N GLY A 168 16.11 6.38 -2.96
CA GLY A 168 17.10 5.66 -3.75
C GLY A 168 17.94 4.68 -2.96
N GLN A 169 17.46 4.22 -1.82
CA GLN A 169 18.17 3.28 -0.95
C GLN A 169 17.34 2.05 -0.59
N ILE A 170 18.01 0.98 -0.26
CA ILE A 170 17.44 -0.24 0.31
C ILE A 170 17.92 -0.34 1.75
N ILE A 171 16.98 -0.44 2.69
CA ILE A 171 17.27 -0.53 4.12
C ILE A 171 16.89 -1.91 4.61
N GLY A 172 17.87 -2.60 5.15
CA GLY A 172 17.75 -3.99 5.59
C GLY A 172 17.90 -5.00 4.45
N SER A 173 18.37 -6.17 4.82
CA SER A 173 18.44 -7.33 3.91
C SER A 173 18.12 -8.62 4.65
N THR A 174 17.69 -9.63 3.88
CA THR A 174 17.46 -10.97 4.40
C THR A 174 18.69 -11.85 4.20
N ASP A 175 18.68 -13.04 4.81
CA ASP A 175 19.60 -14.10 4.46
C ASP A 175 19.47 -14.49 2.98
N LYS A 176 20.41 -15.29 2.48
CA LYS A 176 20.44 -15.73 1.08
C LYS A 176 19.20 -16.52 0.62
N HIS A 177 18.40 -16.98 1.54
CA HIS A 177 17.16 -17.72 1.26
C HIS A 177 15.90 -16.86 1.37
N GLY A 178 16.01 -15.59 1.81
CA GLY A 178 14.85 -14.70 2.05
C GLY A 178 14.04 -15.10 3.28
N ASN A 179 14.66 -15.80 4.24
CA ASN A 179 13.99 -16.36 5.40
C ASN A 179 13.81 -15.35 6.53
N GLU A 180 14.88 -14.67 6.91
CA GLU A 180 14.90 -13.77 8.05
C GLU A 180 15.75 -12.54 7.74
N PRO A 181 15.41 -11.37 8.32
CA PRO A 181 16.25 -10.18 8.24
C PRO A 181 17.56 -10.46 8.97
N VAL A 182 18.70 -10.17 8.36
CA VAL A 182 20.04 -10.39 8.94
C VAL A 182 20.86 -9.12 9.04
N ASP A 183 20.64 -8.17 8.14
CA ASP A 183 21.30 -6.87 8.17
C ASP A 183 20.25 -5.77 8.33
N ARG A 184 20.53 -4.83 9.24
CA ARG A 184 19.65 -3.70 9.56
C ARG A 184 18.16 -4.13 9.63
N PRO A 185 17.75 -5.04 10.53
CA PRO A 185 16.36 -5.43 10.68
C PRO A 185 15.49 -4.22 10.99
N VAL A 186 14.40 -4.03 10.23
CA VAL A 186 13.44 -2.95 10.42
C VAL A 186 12.22 -3.49 11.17
N LYS A 187 11.84 -2.83 12.26
CA LYS A 187 10.63 -3.16 13.01
C LYS A 187 9.45 -2.32 12.53
N PHE A 188 8.25 -2.85 12.60
CA PHE A 188 7.03 -2.08 12.30
C PHE A 188 6.95 -0.78 13.08
N GLN A 189 7.39 -0.77 14.34
CA GLN A 189 7.40 0.42 15.18
C GLN A 189 8.29 1.54 14.64
N GLU A 190 9.42 1.21 13.99
CA GLU A 190 10.27 2.21 13.30
C GLU A 190 9.57 2.77 12.07
N VAL A 191 8.89 1.90 11.30
CA VAL A 191 8.09 2.33 10.14
C VAL A 191 6.98 3.29 10.60
N PHE A 192 6.21 2.92 11.61
CA PHE A 192 5.16 3.78 12.16
C PHE A 192 5.70 5.10 12.71
N ALA A 193 6.81 5.06 13.46
CA ALA A 193 7.47 6.28 13.95
C ALA A 193 7.86 7.19 12.78
N THR A 194 8.36 6.62 11.68
CA THR A 194 8.71 7.36 10.46
C THR A 194 7.48 7.98 9.78
N LEU A 195 6.39 7.24 9.66
CA LEU A 195 5.14 7.75 9.09
C LEU A 195 4.56 8.90 9.94
N TYR A 196 4.52 8.75 11.25
CA TYR A 196 4.07 9.81 12.16
C TYR A 196 4.97 11.05 12.09
N HIS A 197 6.28 10.85 11.99
CA HIS A 197 7.23 11.96 11.79
C HIS A 197 6.90 12.74 10.51
N CYS A 198 6.64 12.07 9.40
CA CYS A 198 6.26 12.71 8.14
C CYS A 198 4.92 13.45 8.22
N LEU A 199 4.02 13.02 9.10
CA LEU A 199 2.76 13.72 9.40
C LEU A 199 2.94 14.89 10.40
N GLY A 200 4.16 15.14 10.87
CA GLY A 200 4.45 16.17 11.88
C GLY A 200 4.00 15.81 13.29
N LEU A 201 3.78 14.51 13.56
CA LEU A 201 3.35 14.02 14.88
C LEU A 201 4.54 13.51 15.68
N ASP A 202 4.66 13.94 16.94
CA ASP A 202 5.58 13.35 17.89
C ASP A 202 5.02 12.02 18.41
N ALA A 203 5.37 10.93 17.76
CA ALA A 203 4.86 9.60 18.07
C ALA A 203 5.28 9.10 19.47
N THR A 204 6.36 9.64 20.03
CA THR A 204 6.89 9.21 21.34
C THR A 204 6.17 9.84 22.52
N ASN A 205 5.58 11.02 22.32
CA ASN A 205 4.89 11.78 23.37
C ASN A 205 3.37 11.89 23.12
N THR A 206 2.90 11.57 21.91
CA THR A 206 1.48 11.62 21.58
C THR A 206 0.77 10.34 22.04
N THR A 207 -0.37 10.52 22.69
CA THR A 207 -1.22 9.39 23.12
C THR A 207 -2.62 9.52 22.53
N VAL A 208 -3.24 8.37 22.27
CA VAL A 208 -4.66 8.24 21.91
C VAL A 208 -5.37 7.49 23.03
N LYS A 209 -6.54 7.97 23.44
CA LYS A 209 -7.34 7.28 24.44
C LYS A 209 -8.16 6.16 23.81
N ASP A 210 -8.16 4.98 24.43
CA ASP A 210 -9.07 3.89 24.08
C ASP A 210 -10.53 4.18 24.54
N HIS A 211 -11.45 3.27 24.24
CA HIS A 211 -12.86 3.39 24.64
C HIS A 211 -13.08 3.43 26.14
N GLN A 212 -12.08 3.04 26.95
CA GLN A 212 -12.12 3.09 28.42
C GLN A 212 -11.40 4.33 28.96
N GLY A 213 -10.92 5.23 28.07
CA GLY A 213 -10.22 6.45 28.44
C GLY A 213 -8.74 6.28 28.79
N ARG A 214 -8.17 5.07 28.60
CA ARG A 214 -6.76 4.81 28.89
C ARG A 214 -5.87 5.34 27.76
N PRO A 215 -4.77 6.06 28.09
CA PRO A 215 -3.86 6.55 27.07
C PRO A 215 -2.99 5.41 26.52
N HIS A 216 -2.84 5.39 25.20
CA HIS A 216 -1.92 4.51 24.47
C HIS A 216 -1.01 5.37 23.61
N TYR A 217 0.29 5.12 23.70
CA TYR A 217 1.26 5.76 22.82
C TYR A 217 1.10 5.27 21.38
N LEU A 218 1.45 6.12 20.41
CA LEU A 218 1.35 5.78 18.98
C LEU A 218 2.36 4.71 18.57
N VAL A 219 3.49 4.62 19.28
CA VAL A 219 4.54 3.62 19.06
C VAL A 219 5.11 3.14 20.39
N ASP A 220 5.74 1.99 20.40
CA ASP A 220 6.40 1.44 21.58
C ASP A 220 7.53 2.35 22.08
N ALA A 221 7.73 2.33 23.39
CA ALA A 221 8.78 3.12 24.03
C ALA A 221 10.17 2.85 23.40
N GLY A 222 10.89 3.90 23.07
CA GLY A 222 12.21 3.82 22.45
C GLY A 222 12.20 3.70 20.92
N SER A 223 11.04 3.52 20.29
CA SER A 223 10.94 3.57 18.81
C SER A 223 11.29 4.96 18.29
N ARG A 224 12.02 5.01 17.19
CA ARG A 224 12.46 6.26 16.54
C ARG A 224 12.19 6.17 15.04
N PRO A 225 11.99 7.31 14.37
CA PRO A 225 12.01 7.35 12.91
C PRO A 225 13.32 6.79 12.35
N MET A 226 13.24 6.19 11.19
CA MET A 226 14.40 5.64 10.47
C MET A 226 15.28 6.80 9.99
N ARG A 227 16.44 6.98 10.59
CA ARG A 227 17.37 8.09 10.28
C ARG A 227 17.81 8.09 8.82
N GLU A 228 17.92 6.94 8.24
CA GLU A 228 18.26 6.77 6.83
C GLU A 228 17.25 7.48 5.91
N LEU A 229 16.01 7.60 6.32
CA LEU A 229 14.93 8.23 5.56
C LEU A 229 14.72 9.70 5.91
N VAL A 230 14.83 10.07 7.18
CA VAL A 230 14.44 11.41 7.64
C VAL A 230 15.61 12.33 7.96
N GLY A 231 16.85 11.83 7.98
CA GLY A 231 18.06 12.62 8.24
C GLY A 231 18.47 12.65 9.70
#